data_71c15bdd4eeeae70577e24f68fab3933
#
_entry.id   71c15bdd4eeeae70577e24f68fab3933
#
_cell.length_a   1.000
_cell.length_b   1.000
_cell.length_c   1.000
_cell.angle_alpha   90.00
_cell.angle_beta   90.00
_cell.angle_gamma   90.00
#
_symmetry.space_group_name_H-M   'P 1'
#
loop_
_entity.id
_entity.type
_entity.pdbx_description
1 polymer ?
#
loop_
_entity_poly.entity_id
_entity_poly.type
_entity_poly.pdbx_seq_one_letter_code
_entity_poly.pdbx_strand_id
1 'polypeptide(L)'
;MATKKSYDLKKDLVTTDDNTFIQESKSNLIDNFCRIKHGCNLGDIIASLAAVKRFYDVTKRKVIYCQVIDLKAAYYSGATHPTQNSVGEMVCLNTPMFEMMKPLIDSQEYIQEFVKYEGQPINLDFDVIRGKTFVNMPKMMIQSWLMFAFPDLAYDLSKTWLTLPKKSHPIQKHTKGKV
;
A
#
# COMPACT_ATOMS: atom_id res chain seq x y z
N MET A 1 12.54 -23.40 -13.39
CA MET A 1 12.52 -22.09 -14.07
C MET A 1 11.22 -21.40 -13.70
N ALA A 2 11.25 -20.32 -12.94
CA ALA A 2 10.05 -19.57 -12.61
C ALA A 2 9.64 -18.74 -13.83
N THR A 3 8.45 -18.99 -14.38
CA THR A 3 7.88 -18.21 -15.47
C THR A 3 7.69 -16.77 -15.00
N LYS A 4 8.33 -15.85 -15.69
CA LYS A 4 8.23 -14.41 -15.45
C LYS A 4 6.80 -14.00 -15.81
N LYS A 5 5.95 -13.77 -14.79
CA LYS A 5 4.61 -13.21 -15.00
C LYS A 5 4.77 -11.74 -15.36
N SER A 6 4.33 -11.34 -16.53
CA SER A 6 4.26 -9.93 -16.93
C SER A 6 2.89 -9.38 -16.57
N TYR A 7 2.86 -8.22 -15.92
CA TYR A 7 1.65 -7.48 -15.62
C TYR A 7 1.47 -6.39 -16.69
N ASP A 8 0.32 -6.35 -17.34
CA ASP A 8 -0.01 -5.31 -18.29
C ASP A 8 -0.82 -4.21 -17.59
N LEU A 9 -0.12 -3.20 -17.11
CA LEU A 9 -0.74 -2.06 -16.42
C LEU A 9 -1.74 -1.29 -17.29
N LYS A 10 -1.57 -1.33 -18.61
CA LYS A 10 -2.50 -0.63 -19.53
C LYS A 10 -3.84 -1.34 -19.63
N LYS A 11 -3.87 -2.64 -19.34
CA LYS A 11 -5.08 -3.46 -19.33
C LYS A 11 -5.68 -3.66 -17.94
N ASP A 12 -5.02 -3.12 -16.89
CA ASP A 12 -5.42 -3.28 -15.48
C ASP A 12 -5.58 -4.75 -15.03
N LEU A 13 -4.88 -5.68 -15.68
CA LEU A 13 -5.03 -7.10 -15.45
C LEU A 13 -3.75 -7.69 -14.91
N VAL A 14 -3.81 -8.15 -13.67
CA VAL A 14 -2.88 -9.14 -13.15
C VAL A 14 -3.31 -10.48 -13.76
N THR A 15 -2.61 -10.96 -14.78
CA THR A 15 -2.81 -12.33 -15.26
C THR A 15 -2.16 -13.29 -14.28
N THR A 16 -2.93 -13.87 -13.38
CA THR A 16 -2.54 -15.06 -12.64
C THR A 16 -3.08 -16.27 -13.41
N ASP A 17 -2.41 -17.43 -13.32
CA ASP A 17 -2.88 -18.67 -13.93
C ASP A 17 -4.22 -19.17 -13.31
N ASP A 18 -4.70 -18.52 -12.26
CA ASP A 18 -6.01 -18.71 -11.67
C ASP A 18 -7.04 -17.81 -12.36
N ASN A 19 -7.84 -18.41 -13.24
CA ASN A 19 -8.94 -17.76 -13.98
C ASN A 19 -9.97 -17.05 -13.09
N THR A 20 -9.98 -17.29 -11.79
CA THR A 20 -10.88 -16.66 -10.82
C THR A 20 -10.64 -15.18 -10.65
N PHE A 21 -9.39 -14.73 -10.71
CA PHE A 21 -9.02 -13.31 -10.55
C PHE A 21 -9.46 -12.44 -11.74
N ILE A 22 -9.56 -13.03 -12.94
CA ILE A 22 -9.88 -12.31 -14.18
C ILE A 22 -11.37 -11.97 -14.27
N GLN A 23 -12.25 -12.79 -13.71
CA GLN A 23 -13.71 -12.56 -13.80
C GLN A 23 -14.17 -11.43 -12.89
N GLU A 24 -13.59 -11.31 -11.69
CA GLU A 24 -13.92 -10.21 -10.76
C GLU A 24 -13.40 -8.87 -11.24
N SER A 25 -12.23 -8.82 -11.90
CA SER A 25 -11.69 -7.57 -12.44
C SER A 25 -12.48 -7.02 -13.62
N LYS A 26 -13.13 -7.86 -14.42
CA LYS A 26 -13.94 -7.41 -15.58
C LYS A 26 -15.21 -6.67 -15.17
N SER A 27 -15.82 -7.03 -14.04
CA SER A 27 -17.01 -6.33 -13.52
C SER A 27 -16.66 -4.95 -12.92
N ASN A 28 -15.41 -4.73 -12.52
CA ASN A 28 -14.93 -3.51 -11.87
C ASN A 28 -14.26 -2.50 -12.82
N LEU A 29 -14.20 -2.79 -14.13
CA LEU A 29 -13.68 -1.89 -15.16
C LEU A 29 -14.53 -0.63 -15.37
N ILE A 30 -15.70 -0.55 -14.73
CA ILE A 30 -16.62 0.61 -14.80
C ILE A 30 -16.11 1.77 -13.92
N ASP A 31 -15.29 1.48 -12.92
CA ASP A 31 -14.73 2.50 -12.03
C ASP A 31 -13.45 3.12 -12.61
N ASN A 32 -13.39 4.43 -12.67
CA ASN A 32 -12.19 5.20 -13.04
C ASN A 32 -11.04 5.07 -12.00
N PHE A 33 -11.16 4.17 -11.04
CA PHE A 33 -10.24 3.99 -9.93
C PHE A 33 -9.69 2.56 -9.88
N CYS A 34 -8.51 2.41 -9.29
CA CYS A 34 -7.93 1.12 -8.96
C CYS A 34 -7.99 0.91 -7.45
N ARG A 35 -8.53 -0.22 -7.00
CA ARG A 35 -8.53 -0.58 -5.58
C ARG A 35 -7.31 -1.45 -5.27
N ILE A 36 -6.45 -0.96 -4.38
CA ILE A 36 -5.26 -1.67 -3.91
C ILE A 36 -5.46 -2.03 -2.44
N LYS A 37 -5.31 -3.33 -2.12
CA LYS A 37 -5.37 -3.80 -0.73
C LYS A 37 -3.97 -3.97 -0.16
N HIS A 38 -3.76 -3.59 1.11
CA HIS A 38 -2.53 -3.84 1.85
C HIS A 38 -2.80 -4.01 3.35
N GLY A 39 -2.21 -5.06 3.95
CA GLY A 39 -2.23 -5.33 5.40
C GLY A 39 -0.84 -5.12 6.00
N CYS A 40 -0.48 -3.89 6.36
CA CYS A 40 0.88 -3.55 6.75
C CYS A 40 0.95 -2.52 7.88
N ASN A 41 2.16 -2.28 8.36
CA ASN A 41 2.47 -1.24 9.33
C ASN A 41 2.47 0.15 8.69
N LEU A 42 2.45 1.18 9.53
CA LEU A 42 2.46 2.57 9.11
C LEU A 42 3.64 2.91 8.17
N GLY A 43 4.86 2.48 8.53
CA GLY A 43 6.04 2.69 7.68
C GLY A 43 5.93 2.01 6.32
N ASP A 44 5.34 0.82 6.28
CA ASP A 44 5.12 0.07 5.05
C ASP A 44 4.07 0.73 4.15
N ILE A 45 3.03 1.37 4.74
CA ILE A 45 2.08 2.18 3.97
C ILE A 45 2.84 3.27 3.22
N ILE A 46 3.61 4.10 3.93
CA ILE A 46 4.38 5.21 3.33
C ILE A 46 5.30 4.70 2.23
N ALA A 47 6.00 3.59 2.48
CA ALA A 47 6.91 2.99 1.53
C ALA A 47 6.19 2.45 0.28
N SER A 48 5.03 1.83 0.44
CA SER A 48 4.24 1.28 -0.67
C SER A 48 3.64 2.35 -1.58
N LEU A 49 3.49 3.58 -1.09
CA LEU A 49 3.00 4.70 -1.91
C LEU A 49 3.89 5.00 -3.12
N ALA A 50 5.16 4.62 -3.10
CA ALA A 50 6.03 4.71 -4.28
C ALA A 50 5.49 3.87 -5.46
N ALA A 51 5.05 2.63 -5.19
CA ALA A 51 4.43 1.77 -6.20
C ALA A 51 3.06 2.31 -6.65
N VAL A 52 2.28 2.86 -5.72
CA VAL A 52 0.98 3.50 -6.02
C VAL A 52 1.16 4.74 -6.91
N LYS A 53 2.17 5.56 -6.61
CA LYS A 53 2.53 6.73 -7.44
C LYS A 53 2.91 6.28 -8.85
N ARG A 54 3.72 5.21 -8.98
CA ARG A 54 4.09 4.65 -10.28
C ARG A 54 2.87 4.18 -11.06
N PHE A 55 1.95 3.47 -10.40
CA PHE A 55 0.69 3.06 -11.02
C PHE A 55 -0.04 4.27 -11.64
N TYR A 56 -0.22 5.32 -10.84
CA TYR A 56 -0.86 6.56 -11.32
C TYR A 56 -0.10 7.23 -12.47
N ASP A 57 1.24 7.29 -12.39
CA ASP A 57 2.06 7.92 -13.43
C ASP A 57 1.91 7.22 -14.78
N VAL A 58 1.70 5.90 -14.78
CA VAL A 58 1.53 5.11 -16.01
C VAL A 58 0.08 5.11 -16.49
N THR A 59 -0.88 4.90 -15.60
CA THR A 59 -2.29 4.67 -15.98
C THR A 59 -3.13 5.92 -15.96
N LYS A 60 -2.72 6.95 -15.23
CA LYS A 60 -3.49 8.18 -14.90
C LYS A 60 -4.76 7.90 -14.11
N ARG A 61 -4.93 6.70 -13.57
CA ARG A 61 -6.05 6.33 -12.70
C ARG A 61 -5.67 6.52 -11.24
N LYS A 62 -6.52 7.18 -10.49
CA LYS A 62 -6.34 7.32 -9.04
C LYS A 62 -6.60 6.00 -8.32
N VAL A 63 -6.05 5.90 -7.14
CA VAL A 63 -6.12 4.68 -6.32
C VAL A 63 -7.01 4.90 -5.10
N ILE A 64 -7.92 3.96 -4.87
CA ILE A 64 -8.55 3.75 -3.57
C ILE A 64 -7.66 2.76 -2.81
N TYR A 65 -6.98 3.24 -1.77
CA TYR A 65 -6.07 2.43 -0.97
C TYR A 65 -6.84 1.80 0.19
N CYS A 66 -7.02 0.48 0.13
CA CYS A 66 -7.81 -0.31 1.08
C CYS A 66 -6.88 -0.93 2.13
N GLN A 67 -6.84 -0.35 3.33
CA GLN A 67 -5.98 -0.80 4.43
C GLN A 67 -6.68 -1.84 5.30
N VAL A 68 -6.03 -2.98 5.50
CA VAL A 68 -6.50 -3.98 6.48
C VAL A 68 -6.19 -3.47 7.88
N ILE A 69 -7.22 -3.37 8.73
CA ILE A 69 -7.10 -2.95 10.13
C ILE A 69 -7.09 -4.16 11.04
N ASP A 70 -6.39 -4.05 12.16
CA ASP A 70 -6.27 -5.07 13.21
C ASP A 70 -5.71 -6.42 12.72
N LEU A 71 -4.97 -6.39 11.58
CA LEU A 71 -4.23 -7.57 11.15
C LEU A 71 -3.19 -7.93 12.21
N LYS A 72 -3.28 -9.15 12.74
CA LYS A 72 -2.33 -9.66 13.74
C LYS A 72 -0.90 -9.52 13.25
N ALA A 73 -0.08 -8.88 14.06
CA ALA A 73 1.33 -8.71 13.76
C ALA A 73 2.09 -10.02 14.00
N ALA A 74 2.76 -10.53 12.96
CA ALA A 74 3.61 -11.72 13.03
C ALA A 74 5.08 -11.28 13.02
N TYR A 75 5.67 -11.13 14.19
CA TYR A 75 7.08 -10.81 14.35
C TYR A 75 7.86 -12.06 14.83
N TYR A 76 9.20 -12.00 14.71
CA TYR A 76 10.07 -13.01 15.26
C TYR A 76 9.94 -13.08 16.80
N SER A 77 10.29 -14.22 17.38
CA SER A 77 10.23 -14.43 18.84
C SER A 77 11.02 -13.34 19.58
N GLY A 78 10.39 -12.73 20.59
CA GLY A 78 10.97 -11.64 21.38
C GLY A 78 10.78 -10.24 20.80
N ALA A 79 10.24 -10.09 19.60
CA ALA A 79 9.86 -8.78 19.10
C ALA A 79 8.61 -8.26 19.83
N THR A 80 8.66 -7.00 20.25
CA THR A 80 7.48 -6.28 20.76
C THR A 80 7.06 -5.23 19.75
N HIS A 81 5.76 -5.16 19.46
CA HIS A 81 5.19 -4.11 18.64
C HIS A 81 4.27 -3.24 19.51
N PRO A 82 4.46 -1.91 19.49
CA PRO A 82 3.70 -1.03 20.38
C PRO A 82 2.22 -0.90 20.02
N THR A 83 1.85 -1.25 18.77
CA THR A 83 0.48 -1.11 18.30
C THR A 83 -0.37 -2.27 18.77
N GLN A 84 -1.45 -1.96 19.47
CA GLN A 84 -2.44 -2.93 19.93
C GLN A 84 -3.83 -2.54 19.45
N ASN A 85 -4.69 -3.54 19.24
CA ASN A 85 -6.11 -3.33 19.00
C ASN A 85 -6.85 -3.08 20.32
N SER A 86 -8.17 -2.92 20.26
CA SER A 86 -9.02 -2.64 21.43
C SER A 86 -9.05 -3.75 22.49
N VAL A 87 -8.63 -4.96 22.14
CA VAL A 87 -8.57 -6.12 23.05
C VAL A 87 -7.13 -6.45 23.51
N GLY A 88 -6.16 -5.58 23.20
CA GLY A 88 -4.77 -5.72 23.64
C GLY A 88 -3.90 -6.66 22.79
N GLU A 89 -4.38 -7.13 21.64
CA GLU A 89 -3.56 -7.94 20.73
C GLU A 89 -2.64 -7.06 19.89
N MET A 90 -1.42 -7.53 19.65
CA MET A 90 -0.46 -6.86 18.77
C MET A 90 -0.92 -6.93 17.32
N VAL A 91 -1.07 -5.77 16.68
CA VAL A 91 -1.54 -5.64 15.30
C VAL A 91 -0.63 -4.75 14.47
N CYS A 92 -0.68 -4.91 13.15
CA CYS A 92 0.12 -4.09 12.23
C CYS A 92 -0.32 -2.63 12.25
N LEU A 93 -1.63 -2.39 12.20
CA LEU A 93 -2.23 -1.06 12.23
C LEU A 93 -3.59 -1.13 12.92
N ASN A 94 -3.86 -0.22 13.84
CA ASN A 94 -5.16 -0.08 14.49
C ASN A 94 -5.94 1.12 13.95
N THR A 95 -7.20 1.24 14.33
CA THR A 95 -8.08 2.34 13.89
C THR A 95 -7.52 3.73 14.24
N PRO A 96 -7.02 4.03 15.46
CA PRO A 96 -6.45 5.35 15.75
C PRO A 96 -5.30 5.75 14.83
N MET A 97 -4.40 4.81 14.50
CA MET A 97 -3.29 5.06 13.58
C MET A 97 -3.78 5.26 12.15
N PHE A 98 -4.80 4.51 11.72
CA PHE A 98 -5.43 4.70 10.42
C PHE A 98 -5.99 6.13 10.30
N GLU A 99 -6.78 6.57 11.27
CA GLU A 99 -7.38 7.91 11.27
C GLU A 99 -6.32 9.03 11.31
N MET A 100 -5.23 8.81 12.04
CA MET A 100 -4.09 9.74 12.07
C MET A 100 -3.42 9.87 10.69
N MET A 101 -3.31 8.76 9.94
CA MET A 101 -2.65 8.75 8.64
C MET A 101 -3.54 9.23 7.50
N LYS A 102 -4.87 9.10 7.64
CA LYS A 102 -5.83 9.38 6.57
C LYS A 102 -5.65 10.76 5.93
N PRO A 103 -5.47 11.87 6.65
CA PRO A 103 -5.28 13.18 6.04
C PRO A 103 -4.02 13.28 5.17
N LEU A 104 -2.93 12.60 5.55
CA LEU A 104 -1.69 12.57 4.77
C LEU A 104 -1.86 11.76 3.49
N ILE A 105 -2.47 10.59 3.58
CA ILE A 105 -2.65 9.70 2.44
C ILE A 105 -3.65 10.29 1.45
N ASP A 106 -4.81 10.76 1.91
CA ASP A 106 -5.84 11.39 1.07
C ASP A 106 -5.34 12.68 0.38
N SER A 107 -4.33 13.34 0.93
CA SER A 107 -3.75 14.54 0.30
C SER A 107 -2.88 14.26 -0.92
N GLN A 108 -2.55 12.99 -1.20
CA GLN A 108 -1.73 12.63 -2.35
C GLN A 108 -2.54 12.71 -3.64
N GLU A 109 -1.98 13.36 -4.68
CA GLU A 109 -2.67 13.57 -5.97
C GLU A 109 -3.13 12.27 -6.66
N TYR A 110 -2.40 11.17 -6.42
CA TYR A 110 -2.64 9.85 -6.99
C TYR A 110 -3.60 8.99 -6.15
N ILE A 111 -3.99 9.46 -4.97
CA ILE A 111 -4.99 8.81 -4.13
C ILE A 111 -6.36 9.44 -4.39
N GLN A 112 -7.36 8.59 -4.57
CA GLN A 112 -8.77 8.98 -4.56
C GLN A 112 -9.29 8.98 -3.14
N GLU A 113 -8.98 7.92 -2.39
CA GLU A 113 -9.40 7.76 -1.01
C GLU A 113 -8.56 6.69 -0.30
N PHE A 114 -8.29 6.90 0.99
CA PHE A 114 -7.73 5.91 1.90
C PHE A 114 -8.85 5.37 2.80
N VAL A 115 -9.16 4.07 2.65
CA VAL A 115 -10.31 3.42 3.29
C VAL A 115 -9.89 2.17 4.06
N LYS A 116 -10.70 1.76 5.02
CA LYS A 116 -10.57 0.44 5.65
C LYS A 116 -11.01 -0.64 4.67
N TYR A 117 -10.28 -1.75 4.67
CA TYR A 117 -10.67 -2.92 3.90
C TYR A 117 -11.74 -3.70 4.67
N GLU A 118 -12.93 -3.82 4.09
CA GLU A 118 -14.11 -4.50 4.65
C GLU A 118 -14.62 -5.62 3.72
N GLY A 119 -13.72 -6.17 2.88
CA GLY A 119 -14.09 -7.24 1.93
C GLY A 119 -14.54 -6.74 0.56
N GLN A 120 -14.44 -5.44 0.29
CA GLN A 120 -14.78 -4.90 -1.04
C GLN A 120 -13.86 -5.48 -2.14
N PRO A 121 -14.35 -5.59 -3.38
CA PRO A 121 -13.54 -6.05 -4.52
C PRO A 121 -12.27 -5.21 -4.68
N ILE A 122 -11.16 -5.87 -4.99
CA ILE A 122 -9.84 -5.26 -5.18
C ILE A 122 -9.29 -5.58 -6.58
N ASN A 123 -8.45 -4.69 -7.11
CA ASN A 123 -7.75 -4.88 -8.38
C ASN A 123 -6.33 -5.40 -8.17
N LEU A 124 -5.63 -4.91 -7.14
CA LEU A 124 -4.28 -5.31 -6.79
C LEU A 124 -4.18 -5.66 -5.31
N ASP A 125 -3.60 -6.80 -4.99
CA ASP A 125 -3.32 -7.22 -3.62
C ASP A 125 -1.81 -7.11 -3.34
N PHE A 126 -1.42 -6.09 -2.58
CA PHE A 126 -0.03 -5.91 -2.18
C PHE A 126 0.42 -6.94 -1.13
N ASP A 127 -0.52 -7.63 -0.47
CA ASP A 127 -0.17 -8.67 0.51
C ASP A 127 0.39 -9.94 -0.14
N VAL A 128 0.39 -10.07 -1.47
CA VAL A 128 1.09 -11.16 -2.18
C VAL A 128 2.57 -11.26 -1.79
N ILE A 129 3.19 -10.14 -1.40
CA ILE A 129 4.58 -10.11 -0.89
C ILE A 129 4.77 -10.85 0.43
N ARG A 130 3.69 -11.17 1.15
CA ARG A 130 3.70 -11.96 2.40
C ARG A 130 3.56 -13.46 2.13
N GLY A 131 3.38 -13.86 0.87
CA GLY A 131 3.27 -15.26 0.47
C GLY A 131 4.59 -16.04 0.62
N LYS A 132 4.49 -17.37 0.58
CA LYS A 132 5.63 -18.29 0.75
C LYS A 132 6.82 -17.99 -0.18
N THR A 133 6.56 -17.50 -1.38
CA THR A 133 7.61 -17.15 -2.35
C THR A 133 8.52 -16.04 -1.83
N PHE A 134 7.97 -15.11 -1.03
CA PHE A 134 8.70 -13.95 -0.52
C PHE A 134 9.31 -14.16 0.86
N VAL A 135 8.82 -15.12 1.65
CA VAL A 135 9.34 -15.42 2.99
C VAL A 135 10.81 -15.81 2.96
N ASN A 136 11.26 -16.43 1.88
CA ASN A 136 12.66 -16.87 1.69
C ASN A 136 13.53 -15.86 0.92
N MET A 137 12.98 -14.69 0.58
CA MET A 137 13.77 -13.64 -0.07
C MET A 137 14.68 -12.94 0.94
N PRO A 138 15.82 -12.38 0.48
CA PRO A 138 16.66 -11.55 1.33
C PRO A 138 15.84 -10.46 2.02
N LYS A 139 16.23 -10.13 3.26
CA LYS A 139 15.62 -8.99 3.98
C LYS A 139 15.84 -7.72 3.18
N MET A 140 14.76 -7.11 2.73
CA MET A 140 14.76 -5.91 1.90
C MET A 140 13.65 -4.95 2.38
N MET A 141 13.74 -3.71 1.93
CA MET A 141 12.66 -2.73 2.11
C MET A 141 11.40 -3.20 1.37
N ILE A 142 10.23 -2.83 1.89
CA ILE A 142 8.93 -3.19 1.29
C ILE A 142 8.82 -2.74 -0.18
N GLN A 143 9.41 -1.59 -0.53
CA GLN A 143 9.46 -1.12 -1.91
C GLN A 143 10.14 -2.13 -2.85
N SER A 144 11.25 -2.71 -2.41
CA SER A 144 11.99 -3.71 -3.21
C SER A 144 11.16 -4.96 -3.41
N TRP A 145 10.44 -5.41 -2.39
CA TRP A 145 9.54 -6.56 -2.52
C TRP A 145 8.37 -6.28 -3.44
N LEU A 146 7.78 -5.08 -3.35
CA LEU A 146 6.73 -4.66 -4.28
C LEU A 146 7.23 -4.54 -5.71
N MET A 147 8.44 -3.99 -5.94
CA MET A 147 9.06 -3.94 -7.26
C MET A 147 9.35 -5.33 -7.83
N PHE A 148 9.67 -6.30 -6.97
CA PHE A 148 9.88 -7.67 -7.39
C PHE A 148 8.55 -8.37 -7.73
N ALA A 149 7.51 -8.17 -6.91
CA ALA A 149 6.18 -8.74 -7.15
C ALA A 149 5.50 -8.09 -8.37
N PHE A 150 5.68 -6.78 -8.52
CA PHE A 150 5.07 -5.95 -9.55
C PHE A 150 6.15 -5.11 -10.27
N PRO A 151 6.94 -5.70 -11.19
CA PRO A 151 8.05 -4.99 -11.84
C PRO A 151 7.64 -3.70 -12.53
N ASP A 152 6.43 -3.64 -13.10
CA ASP A 152 5.90 -2.45 -13.77
C ASP A 152 5.57 -1.31 -12.79
N LEU A 153 5.45 -1.61 -11.49
CA LEU A 153 5.28 -0.63 -10.41
C LEU A 153 6.61 -0.16 -9.81
N ALA A 154 7.74 -0.53 -10.43
CA ALA A 154 9.05 -0.06 -10.00
C ALA A 154 9.14 1.46 -10.13
N TYR A 155 9.37 2.14 -9.00
CA TYR A 155 9.49 3.59 -8.90
C TYR A 155 10.95 3.98 -8.71
N ASP A 156 11.33 5.07 -9.33
CA ASP A 156 12.65 5.68 -9.11
C ASP A 156 12.68 6.34 -7.73
N LEU A 157 13.26 5.65 -6.75
CA LEU A 157 13.31 6.10 -5.35
C LEU A 157 14.17 7.35 -5.13
N SER A 158 14.87 7.85 -6.15
CA SER A 158 15.52 9.18 -6.10
C SER A 158 14.50 10.33 -6.22
N LYS A 159 13.29 10.03 -6.67
CA LYS A 159 12.20 11.00 -6.82
C LYS A 159 11.26 10.99 -5.63
N THR A 160 10.65 12.12 -5.37
CA THR A 160 9.65 12.26 -4.31
C THR A 160 8.35 11.57 -4.71
N TRP A 161 7.85 10.68 -3.85
CA TRP A 161 6.55 10.03 -4.02
C TRP A 161 5.52 10.47 -2.99
N LEU A 162 5.91 11.24 -1.98
CA LEU A 162 5.05 11.74 -0.93
C LEU A 162 5.10 13.26 -0.89
N THR A 163 3.93 13.90 -0.86
CA THR A 163 3.79 15.35 -0.72
C THR A 163 3.17 15.66 0.63
N LEU A 164 3.79 16.56 1.38
CA LEU A 164 3.22 17.01 2.65
C LEU A 164 1.99 17.89 2.40
N PRO A 165 0.92 17.78 3.21
CA PRO A 165 -0.23 18.67 3.13
C PRO A 165 0.19 20.12 3.27
N LYS A 166 -0.37 21.02 2.47
CA LYS A 166 -0.05 22.45 2.46
C LYS A 166 -0.44 23.18 3.76
N LYS A 167 -1.26 22.58 4.61
CA LYS A 167 -1.63 23.15 5.90
C LYS A 167 -0.44 23.04 6.87
N SER A 168 0.06 24.19 7.31
CA SER A 168 1.11 24.26 8.33
C SER A 168 0.66 23.56 9.61
N HIS A 169 1.41 22.55 10.04
CA HIS A 169 1.19 21.93 11.34
C HIS A 169 1.42 22.97 12.43
N PRO A 170 0.64 23.00 13.54
CA PRO A 170 0.84 23.96 14.65
C PRO A 170 2.28 24.03 15.16
N ILE A 171 3.02 22.91 15.12
CA ILE A 171 4.45 22.82 15.49
C ILE A 171 5.34 23.74 14.61
N GLN A 172 5.01 23.96 13.34
CA GLN A 172 5.79 24.84 12.46
C GLN A 172 5.74 26.31 12.88
N LYS A 173 4.76 26.73 13.71
CA LYS A 173 4.68 28.08 14.25
C LYS A 173 5.69 28.31 15.37
N HIS A 174 6.14 27.25 16.06
CA HIS A 174 7.06 27.33 17.19
C HIS A 174 8.56 27.26 16.79
N THR A 175 8.87 26.84 15.56
CA THR A 175 10.25 26.70 15.08
C THR A 175 10.75 27.88 14.23
N LYS A 176 9.88 28.81 13.85
CA LYS A 176 10.30 30.04 13.20
C LYS A 176 11.00 30.94 14.22
N GLY A 177 12.33 30.88 14.24
CA GLY A 177 13.17 31.82 15.03
C GLY A 177 14.20 31.16 15.93
N LYS A 178 14.43 29.83 15.84
CA LYS A 178 15.54 29.18 16.55
C LYS A 178 16.35 28.35 15.53
N VAL A 179 17.23 29.02 14.85
CA VAL A 179 18.45 28.48 14.23
C VAL A 179 19.59 29.36 14.73
#